data_3c2c14afb34f2176c07e34fd4f1413b6
#
_entry.id   3c2c14afb34f2176c07e34fd4f1413b6
#
_cell.length_a   1.000
_cell.length_b   1.000
_cell.length_c   1.000
_cell.angle_alpha   90.00
_cell.angle_beta   90.00
_cell.angle_gamma   90.00
#
_symmetry.space_group_name_H-M   'P 1'
#
loop_
_entity.id
_entity.type
_entity.pdbx_description
1 polymer ?
#
loop_
_entity_poly.entity_id
_entity_poly.type
_entity_poly.pdbx_seq_one_letter_code
_entity_poly.pdbx_strand_id
1 'polypeptide(L)'
;MKKVLPIVALIGMMSFGVQEIHVKAETYKSVDSKMDFWNSKRRGTNFMNSTSLPENYKSAKEANIEYVRLAPDKWAKDKDFLFEDKPDTARKDFLIGNADNYQGLVKEDVAKLKADLDAAQSQGMKVVLTMLSLPGDRWRQFNNNQNDDRIWEEEKYQEQASQFWKDLAIELKDHPAVVGYNIINEPHPETVKSNRYNDFWTEDYKKWYAKVEGTTADLNKFYQKVVTSIREVDKETPIILDSGLYATPWAFKYLKPVKDNKTLYAFHMYEPYELTSQRENQNKEYQYPGIVKVGDLEKPVMWNKKGLEKFLNPIQQWSKKNHVPSNRIIAEEFGINRTVPGATQYMKDLISIFNQKEWHQSFYAFREDTWTGMNYELGTGKIKWDEEGKPIRQENPLWDVLKNDLQSHKK
;
A
#
# COMPACT_ATOMS: atom_id res chain seq x y z
N MET A 1 2.91 81.68 53.00
CA MET A 1 1.74 80.80 52.82
C MET A 1 1.49 80.63 51.33
N LYS A 2 1.94 79.50 50.76
CA LYS A 2 1.68 79.14 49.35
C LYS A 2 0.95 77.82 49.37
N LYS A 3 -0.28 77.83 48.84
CA LYS A 3 -1.15 76.65 48.69
C LYS A 3 -0.62 75.81 47.54
N VAL A 4 -0.42 74.51 47.77
CA VAL A 4 -0.12 73.55 46.76
C VAL A 4 -1.42 72.80 46.44
N LEU A 5 -1.87 72.80 45.19
CA LEU A 5 -2.94 71.95 44.69
C LEU A 5 -2.36 70.62 44.25
N PRO A 6 -3.05 69.47 44.51
CA PRO A 6 -2.62 68.16 43.95
C PRO A 6 -3.20 68.00 42.54
N ILE A 7 -2.34 67.57 41.64
CA ILE A 7 -2.69 67.12 40.29
C ILE A 7 -3.21 65.67 40.40
N VAL A 8 -4.48 65.50 40.02
CA VAL A 8 -5.08 64.18 39.87
C VAL A 8 -4.74 63.65 38.45
N ALA A 9 -3.90 62.64 38.37
CA ALA A 9 -3.64 61.94 37.12
C ALA A 9 -4.76 60.93 36.86
N LEU A 10 -5.50 61.11 35.78
CA LEU A 10 -6.51 60.21 35.28
C LEU A 10 -5.78 59.07 34.51
N ILE A 11 -5.68 57.89 35.09
CA ILE A 11 -5.22 56.71 34.39
C ILE A 11 -6.44 56.09 33.69
N GLY A 12 -6.51 56.26 32.39
CA GLY A 12 -7.46 55.55 31.53
C GLY A 12 -7.11 54.06 31.43
N MET A 13 -7.91 53.19 32.04
CA MET A 13 -7.85 51.77 31.81
C MET A 13 -8.44 51.46 30.42
N MET A 14 -7.59 51.14 29.44
CA MET A 14 -8.03 50.48 28.23
C MET A 14 -8.25 48.99 28.57
N SER A 15 -9.52 48.59 28.66
CA SER A 15 -9.91 47.20 28.73
C SER A 15 -9.71 46.56 27.33
N PHE A 16 -8.68 45.80 27.13
CA PHE A 16 -8.59 44.88 26.02
C PHE A 16 -9.61 43.76 26.27
N GLY A 17 -10.68 43.76 25.49
CA GLY A 17 -11.62 42.65 25.45
C GLY A 17 -10.91 41.41 24.89
N VAL A 18 -10.63 40.45 25.74
CA VAL A 18 -10.26 39.11 25.33
C VAL A 18 -11.52 38.49 24.74
N GLN A 19 -11.60 38.44 23.40
CA GLN A 19 -12.60 37.63 22.72
C GLN A 19 -12.22 36.18 22.95
N GLU A 20 -12.91 35.51 23.86
CA GLU A 20 -12.85 34.05 23.97
C GLU A 20 -13.35 33.46 22.64
N ILE A 21 -12.41 32.94 21.84
CA ILE A 21 -12.75 32.10 20.69
C ILE A 21 -13.29 30.79 21.27
N HIS A 22 -14.61 30.70 21.39
CA HIS A 22 -15.27 29.43 21.61
C HIS A 22 -15.05 28.55 20.37
N VAL A 23 -13.98 27.77 20.37
CA VAL A 23 -13.86 26.61 19.48
C VAL A 23 -14.98 25.67 19.92
N LYS A 24 -16.08 25.63 19.18
CA LYS A 24 -17.06 24.56 19.29
C LYS A 24 -16.31 23.29 19.05
N ALA A 25 -16.11 22.48 20.10
CA ALA A 25 -15.80 21.09 19.97
C ALA A 25 -16.96 20.46 19.17
N GLU A 26 -16.76 20.27 17.89
CA GLU A 26 -17.66 19.41 17.12
C GLU A 26 -17.58 18.04 17.81
N THR A 27 -18.68 17.66 18.44
CA THR A 27 -18.89 16.30 18.90
C THR A 27 -18.84 15.42 17.66
N TYR A 28 -17.68 14.81 17.43
CA TYR A 28 -17.56 13.73 16.46
C TYR A 28 -18.63 12.70 16.85
N LYS A 29 -19.65 12.55 16.00
CA LYS A 29 -20.57 11.40 16.05
C LYS A 29 -19.72 10.16 16.18
N SER A 30 -20.16 9.20 16.99
CA SER A 30 -19.55 7.88 17.20
C SER A 30 -18.90 7.43 15.90
N VAL A 31 -17.58 7.25 15.93
CA VAL A 31 -16.80 6.78 14.78
C VAL A 31 -17.42 5.46 14.38
N ASP A 32 -18.10 5.44 13.22
CA ASP A 32 -18.44 4.18 12.57
C ASP A 32 -17.17 3.34 12.59
N SER A 33 -17.27 2.09 13.03
CA SER A 33 -16.09 1.21 13.15
C SER A 33 -15.28 1.33 11.86
N LYS A 34 -13.94 1.49 11.94
CA LYS A 34 -13.08 1.54 10.72
C LYS A 34 -13.34 0.35 9.81
N MET A 35 -13.87 -0.73 10.38
CA MET A 35 -14.31 -1.91 9.65
C MET A 35 -15.54 -1.64 8.76
N ASP A 36 -16.40 -0.69 9.11
CA ASP A 36 -17.59 -0.35 8.33
C ASP A 36 -17.23 0.23 6.96
N PHE A 37 -16.07 0.85 6.86
CA PHE A 37 -15.53 1.26 5.56
C PHE A 37 -15.46 0.07 4.58
N TRP A 38 -15.12 -1.13 5.05
CA TRP A 38 -14.94 -2.33 4.25
C TRP A 38 -16.19 -3.18 4.07
N ASN A 39 -17.34 -2.77 4.60
CA ASN A 39 -18.61 -3.50 4.44
C ASN A 39 -19.17 -3.40 3.01
N SER A 40 -18.79 -2.41 2.24
CA SER A 40 -19.12 -2.30 0.82
C SER A 40 -17.82 -2.25 -0.01
N LYS A 41 -17.92 -2.74 -1.26
CA LYS A 41 -16.78 -2.78 -2.16
C LYS A 41 -16.13 -1.40 -2.29
N ARG A 42 -14.80 -1.35 -2.15
CA ARG A 42 -13.98 -0.13 -2.26
C ARG A 42 -13.06 -0.18 -3.46
N ARG A 43 -12.81 1.00 -4.03
CA ARG A 43 -11.95 1.23 -5.19
C ARG A 43 -10.90 2.26 -4.85
N GLY A 44 -9.67 1.83 -4.82
CA GLY A 44 -8.53 2.63 -4.43
C GLY A 44 -7.44 2.69 -5.49
N THR A 45 -6.34 3.28 -5.08
CA THR A 45 -5.09 3.31 -5.83
C THR A 45 -3.90 3.27 -4.90
N ASN A 46 -2.71 3.07 -5.46
CA ASN A 46 -1.47 3.10 -4.72
C ASN A 46 -0.80 4.48 -4.82
N PHE A 47 -0.30 4.98 -3.69
CA PHE A 47 0.56 6.16 -3.55
C PHE A 47 1.92 5.71 -3.06
N MET A 48 2.82 5.44 -4.01
CA MET A 48 4.20 5.02 -3.75
C MET A 48 5.20 5.98 -4.40
N ASN A 49 4.92 7.28 -4.29
CA ASN A 49 5.78 8.32 -4.82
C ASN A 49 7.03 8.50 -3.97
N SER A 50 8.11 9.03 -4.57
CA SER A 50 9.39 9.28 -3.88
C SER A 50 9.33 10.42 -2.85
N THR A 51 8.23 11.18 -2.85
CA THR A 51 7.96 12.25 -1.88
C THR A 51 6.48 12.27 -1.51
N SER A 52 6.15 12.85 -0.35
CA SER A 52 4.76 13.20 -0.02
C SER A 52 4.23 14.22 -1.03
N LEU A 53 3.06 13.95 -1.60
CA LEU A 53 2.37 14.80 -2.59
C LEU A 53 0.92 15.05 -2.14
N PRO A 54 0.72 15.89 -1.11
CA PRO A 54 -0.62 16.13 -0.53
C PRO A 54 -1.66 16.64 -1.54
N GLU A 55 -1.22 17.36 -2.57
CA GLU A 55 -2.09 17.84 -3.66
C GLU A 55 -2.72 16.70 -4.49
N ASN A 56 -2.10 15.52 -4.49
CA ASN A 56 -2.64 14.37 -5.19
C ASN A 56 -3.90 13.81 -4.53
N TYR A 57 -4.13 14.02 -3.22
CA TYR A 57 -5.37 13.58 -2.55
C TYR A 57 -6.61 14.25 -3.10
N LYS A 58 -6.54 15.57 -3.36
CA LYS A 58 -7.63 16.30 -4.02
C LYS A 58 -7.92 15.71 -5.41
N SER A 59 -6.89 15.53 -6.21
CA SER A 59 -7.02 14.97 -7.56
C SER A 59 -7.56 13.54 -7.55
N ALA A 60 -7.14 12.71 -6.61
CA ALA A 60 -7.65 11.35 -6.43
C ALA A 60 -9.14 11.37 -6.05
N LYS A 61 -9.54 12.29 -5.17
CA LYS A 61 -10.95 12.47 -4.81
C LYS A 61 -11.81 12.91 -5.98
N GLU A 62 -11.31 13.84 -6.80
CA GLU A 62 -11.97 14.29 -8.04
C GLU A 62 -12.13 13.14 -9.03
N ALA A 63 -11.17 12.20 -9.09
CA ALA A 63 -11.25 10.96 -9.88
C ALA A 63 -12.17 9.88 -9.28
N ASN A 64 -12.83 10.15 -8.14
CA ASN A 64 -13.66 9.21 -7.37
C ASN A 64 -12.90 8.01 -6.77
N ILE A 65 -11.62 8.15 -6.52
CA ILE A 65 -10.86 7.20 -5.73
C ILE A 65 -11.32 7.30 -4.28
N GLU A 66 -11.64 6.16 -3.65
CA GLU A 66 -12.20 6.11 -2.30
C GLU A 66 -11.14 6.01 -1.22
N TYR A 67 -10.01 5.38 -1.53
CA TYR A 67 -8.86 5.27 -0.64
C TYR A 67 -7.55 5.16 -1.42
N VAL A 68 -6.48 5.49 -0.74
CA VAL A 68 -5.12 5.28 -1.24
C VAL A 68 -4.36 4.31 -0.34
N ARG A 69 -3.55 3.46 -0.93
CA ARG A 69 -2.55 2.67 -0.21
C ARG A 69 -1.22 3.42 -0.29
N LEU A 70 -0.75 3.86 0.87
CA LEU A 70 0.38 4.75 1.03
C LEU A 70 1.60 3.99 1.58
N ALA A 71 2.75 4.09 0.89
CA ALA A 71 4.04 3.59 1.35
C ALA A 71 4.96 4.79 1.69
N PRO A 72 4.93 5.31 2.93
CA PRO A 72 5.65 6.52 3.29
C PRO A 72 7.16 6.29 3.41
N ASP A 73 7.62 5.08 3.60
CA ASP A 73 9.03 4.74 3.65
C ASP A 73 9.73 4.86 2.27
N LYS A 74 8.96 5.09 1.20
CA LYS A 74 9.49 5.51 -0.09
C LYS A 74 9.87 7.00 -0.16
N TRP A 75 9.52 7.81 0.82
CA TRP A 75 9.86 9.24 0.87
C TRP A 75 11.33 9.45 1.25
N ALA A 76 12.21 9.29 0.27
CA ALA A 76 13.64 9.54 0.45
C ALA A 76 13.92 11.03 0.64
N LYS A 77 14.88 11.36 1.51
CA LYS A 77 15.34 12.75 1.69
C LYS A 77 16.07 13.28 0.46
N ASP A 78 16.75 12.39 -0.30
CA ASP A 78 17.50 12.71 -1.51
C ASP A 78 17.09 11.76 -2.65
N LYS A 79 16.70 12.35 -3.79
CA LYS A 79 16.31 11.58 -4.99
C LYS A 79 17.44 10.70 -5.54
N ASP A 80 18.69 11.09 -5.33
CA ASP A 80 19.88 10.37 -5.78
C ASP A 80 20.11 9.06 -5.02
N PHE A 81 19.42 8.90 -3.91
CA PHE A 81 19.56 7.77 -3.00
C PHE A 81 18.94 6.45 -3.53
N LEU A 82 17.90 6.52 -4.38
CA LEU A 82 17.23 5.34 -4.93
C LEU A 82 18.10 4.56 -5.93
N PHE A 83 19.21 5.14 -6.42
CA PHE A 83 19.99 4.59 -7.54
C PHE A 83 21.52 4.58 -7.34
N GLU A 84 22.04 5.02 -6.18
CA GLU A 84 23.48 5.04 -5.94
C GLU A 84 23.95 3.90 -5.03
N ASP A 85 24.98 3.17 -5.50
CA ASP A 85 25.72 2.12 -4.77
C ASP A 85 26.60 2.69 -3.64
N LYS A 86 26.10 3.57 -2.79
CA LYS A 86 26.84 4.04 -1.62
C LYS A 86 26.53 3.20 -0.41
N PRO A 87 27.54 2.54 0.21
CA PRO A 87 27.35 1.94 1.53
C PRO A 87 27.11 3.07 2.53
N ASP A 88 25.87 3.28 2.93
CA ASP A 88 25.53 4.32 3.87
C ASP A 88 25.36 3.73 5.27
N THR A 89 26.40 3.92 6.09
CA THR A 89 26.37 3.61 7.53
C THR A 89 25.52 4.60 8.33
N ALA A 90 25.06 5.69 7.72
CA ALA A 90 24.23 6.73 8.33
C ALA A 90 22.77 6.72 7.85
N ARG A 91 22.37 5.68 7.10
CA ARG A 91 21.01 5.56 6.55
C ARG A 91 19.98 5.51 7.64
N LYS A 92 19.06 6.47 7.63
CA LYS A 92 17.87 6.45 8.45
C LYS A 92 16.71 5.89 7.62
N ASP A 93 16.33 4.66 7.93
CA ASP A 93 15.13 4.05 7.38
C ASP A 93 13.90 4.82 7.89
N PHE A 94 13.04 5.32 6.98
CA PHE A 94 11.91 6.18 7.32
C PHE A 94 10.99 5.50 8.35
N LEU A 95 10.57 6.22 9.38
CA LEU A 95 9.86 5.75 10.58
C LEU A 95 10.65 4.77 11.47
N ILE A 96 11.43 3.87 10.88
CA ILE A 96 12.13 2.78 11.57
C ILE A 96 13.41 3.28 12.26
N GLY A 97 14.07 4.30 11.68
CA GLY A 97 15.36 4.81 12.10
C GLY A 97 16.52 3.92 11.68
N ASN A 98 16.60 2.70 12.23
CA ASN A 98 17.61 1.72 11.84
C ASN A 98 16.98 0.33 11.74
N ALA A 99 16.84 -0.19 10.53
CA ALA A 99 16.30 -1.53 10.30
C ALA A 99 17.21 -2.68 10.76
N ASP A 100 18.48 -2.39 11.09
CA ASP A 100 19.38 -3.38 11.70
C ASP A 100 19.16 -3.53 13.21
N ASN A 101 18.61 -2.49 13.86
CA ASN A 101 18.35 -2.48 15.28
C ASN A 101 17.31 -1.42 15.63
N TYR A 102 16.05 -1.78 15.58
CA TYR A 102 14.93 -0.90 15.90
C TYR A 102 14.95 -0.47 17.37
N GLN A 103 14.89 0.84 17.63
CA GLN A 103 14.92 1.43 18.98
C GLN A 103 13.72 2.35 19.27
N GLY A 104 12.71 2.33 18.42
CA GLY A 104 11.53 3.19 18.49
C GLY A 104 11.36 4.06 17.25
N LEU A 105 10.18 4.61 17.08
CA LEU A 105 9.82 5.42 15.91
C LEU A 105 10.62 6.73 15.85
N VAL A 106 11.01 7.12 14.64
CA VAL A 106 11.60 8.45 14.37
C VAL A 106 10.51 9.52 14.46
N LYS A 107 10.58 10.38 15.48
CA LYS A 107 9.53 11.36 15.78
C LYS A 107 9.25 12.34 14.64
N GLU A 108 10.28 12.79 13.96
CA GLU A 108 10.18 13.71 12.82
C GLU A 108 9.44 13.05 11.65
N ASP A 109 9.68 11.75 11.42
CA ASP A 109 9.03 11.00 10.36
C ASP A 109 7.56 10.72 10.71
N VAL A 110 7.27 10.45 11.99
CA VAL A 110 5.88 10.33 12.48
C VAL A 110 5.12 11.64 12.29
N ALA A 111 5.74 12.78 12.62
CA ALA A 111 5.13 14.09 12.42
C ALA A 111 4.85 14.37 10.93
N LYS A 112 5.79 14.02 10.04
CA LYS A 112 5.62 14.14 8.59
C LYS A 112 4.49 13.24 8.08
N LEU A 113 4.44 11.97 8.54
CA LEU A 113 3.35 11.05 8.18
C LEU A 113 1.99 11.58 8.64
N LYS A 114 1.88 12.06 9.87
CA LYS A 114 0.62 12.63 10.40
C LYS A 114 0.17 13.84 9.59
N ALA A 115 1.07 14.75 9.23
CA ALA A 115 0.74 15.90 8.39
C ALA A 115 0.21 15.48 7.01
N ASP A 116 0.75 14.42 6.41
CA ASP A 116 0.26 13.87 5.15
C ASP A 116 -1.12 13.21 5.30
N LEU A 117 -1.33 12.48 6.40
CA LEU A 117 -2.63 11.90 6.74
C LEU A 117 -3.70 12.97 7.03
N ASP A 118 -3.32 14.08 7.67
CA ASP A 118 -4.20 15.25 7.89
C ASP A 118 -4.61 15.87 6.55
N ALA A 119 -3.66 15.96 5.60
CA ALA A 119 -3.96 16.42 4.25
C ALA A 119 -4.94 15.47 3.53
N ALA A 120 -4.76 14.15 3.65
CA ALA A 120 -5.70 13.17 3.13
C ALA A 120 -7.10 13.34 3.78
N GLN A 121 -7.16 13.48 5.09
CA GLN A 121 -8.40 13.69 5.85
C GLN A 121 -9.11 14.96 5.41
N SER A 122 -8.40 16.06 5.18
CA SER A 122 -8.97 17.33 4.73
C SER A 122 -9.71 17.22 3.39
N GLN A 123 -9.30 16.26 2.55
CA GLN A 123 -9.95 15.92 1.27
C GLN A 123 -10.99 14.79 1.42
N GLY A 124 -11.24 14.30 2.62
CA GLY A 124 -12.11 13.14 2.86
C GLY A 124 -11.60 11.85 2.23
N MET A 125 -10.28 11.75 2.02
CA MET A 125 -9.61 10.56 1.52
C MET A 125 -9.31 9.59 2.67
N LYS A 126 -9.48 8.29 2.41
CA LYS A 126 -9.08 7.23 3.34
C LYS A 126 -7.73 6.66 2.93
N VAL A 127 -6.98 6.15 3.92
CA VAL A 127 -5.61 5.68 3.74
C VAL A 127 -5.44 4.28 4.34
N VAL A 128 -4.92 3.37 3.56
CA VAL A 128 -4.28 2.13 4.00
C VAL A 128 -2.79 2.41 4.06
N LEU A 129 -2.18 2.22 5.21
CA LEU A 129 -0.75 2.38 5.38
C LEU A 129 -0.05 1.05 5.12
N THR A 130 0.95 1.03 4.26
CA THR A 130 1.85 -0.12 4.05
C THR A 130 3.30 0.26 4.29
N MET A 131 4.12 -0.73 4.57
CA MET A 131 5.58 -0.58 4.66
C MET A 131 6.26 -1.43 3.60
N LEU A 132 7.21 -0.86 2.88
CA LEU A 132 8.11 -1.58 1.97
C LEU A 132 9.26 -2.24 2.72
N SER A 133 9.64 -1.65 3.86
CA SER A 133 10.72 -2.14 4.72
C SER A 133 10.22 -2.35 6.14
N LEU A 134 10.82 -3.33 6.82
CA LEU A 134 10.65 -3.58 8.26
C LEU A 134 12.03 -3.81 8.89
N PRO A 135 12.16 -3.81 10.22
CA PRO A 135 13.38 -4.27 10.87
C PRO A 135 13.80 -5.65 10.34
N GLY A 136 15.02 -5.75 9.79
CA GLY A 136 15.55 -6.97 9.19
C GLY A 136 15.03 -7.31 7.80
N ASP A 137 14.29 -6.39 7.16
CA ASP A 137 13.80 -6.53 5.79
C ASP A 137 13.75 -5.16 5.10
N ARG A 138 14.86 -4.74 4.54
CA ARG A 138 14.89 -3.54 3.69
C ARG A 138 14.46 -3.87 2.28
N TRP A 139 13.57 -3.08 1.74
CA TRP A 139 13.20 -3.18 0.32
C TRP A 139 14.44 -3.07 -0.59
N ARG A 140 14.52 -3.91 -1.61
CA ARG A 140 15.71 -4.03 -2.47
C ARG A 140 16.20 -2.70 -3.03
N GLN A 141 15.30 -1.81 -3.45
CA GLN A 141 15.66 -0.48 -3.98
C GLN A 141 16.37 0.40 -2.94
N PHE A 142 16.18 0.11 -1.65
CA PHE A 142 16.83 0.79 -0.53
C PHE A 142 18.01 0.02 0.05
N ASN A 143 18.37 -1.10 -0.57
CA ASN A 143 19.39 -2.02 -0.08
C ASN A 143 20.34 -2.47 -1.20
N ASN A 144 20.79 -1.53 -2.05
CA ASN A 144 21.72 -1.78 -3.16
C ASN A 144 21.28 -2.96 -4.07
N ASN A 145 19.97 -3.08 -4.34
CA ASN A 145 19.35 -4.16 -5.08
C ASN A 145 19.58 -5.58 -4.50
N GLN A 146 19.97 -5.67 -3.24
CA GLN A 146 20.13 -6.93 -2.54
C GLN A 146 18.92 -7.21 -1.64
N ASN A 147 18.54 -8.48 -1.51
CA ASN A 147 17.54 -8.88 -0.53
C ASN A 147 18.10 -8.71 0.88
N ASP A 148 17.24 -8.30 1.80
CA ASP A 148 17.48 -8.33 3.23
C ASP A 148 16.49 -9.35 3.82
N ASP A 149 16.93 -10.58 4.00
CA ASP A 149 16.08 -11.71 4.35
C ASP A 149 16.10 -12.01 5.86
N ARG A 150 16.75 -11.15 6.68
CA ARG A 150 16.99 -11.42 8.11
C ARG A 150 15.72 -11.58 8.93
N ILE A 151 14.63 -10.90 8.56
CA ILE A 151 13.32 -11.06 9.21
C ILE A 151 12.79 -12.49 9.11
N TRP A 152 13.19 -13.21 8.05
CA TRP A 152 12.78 -14.59 7.80
C TRP A 152 13.77 -15.63 8.36
N GLU A 153 14.93 -15.19 8.85
CA GLU A 153 15.99 -16.05 9.38
C GLU A 153 16.16 -15.91 10.90
N GLU A 154 15.93 -14.71 11.46
CA GLU A 154 16.23 -14.39 12.86
C GLU A 154 14.97 -13.85 13.58
N GLU A 155 14.53 -14.57 14.62
CA GLU A 155 13.34 -14.25 15.43
C GLU A 155 13.38 -12.81 15.99
N LYS A 156 14.56 -12.29 16.35
CA LYS A 156 14.72 -10.94 16.90
C LYS A 156 14.17 -9.84 15.98
N TYR A 157 14.28 -10.02 14.64
CA TYR A 157 13.77 -9.04 13.69
C TYR A 157 12.25 -9.09 13.58
N GLN A 158 11.65 -10.27 13.73
CA GLN A 158 10.20 -10.40 13.86
C GLN A 158 9.66 -9.78 15.14
N GLU A 159 10.42 -9.84 16.24
CA GLU A 159 10.09 -9.14 17.48
C GLU A 159 10.17 -7.63 17.31
N GLN A 160 11.24 -7.14 16.66
CA GLN A 160 11.40 -5.72 16.36
C GLN A 160 10.34 -5.20 15.39
N ALA A 161 9.99 -5.97 14.36
CA ALA A 161 8.91 -5.62 13.43
C ALA A 161 7.54 -5.58 14.12
N SER A 162 7.29 -6.50 15.04
CA SER A 162 6.06 -6.51 15.84
C SER A 162 5.99 -5.31 16.78
N GLN A 163 7.12 -4.93 17.39
CA GLN A 163 7.21 -3.74 18.24
C GLN A 163 7.04 -2.46 17.40
N PHE A 164 7.66 -2.38 16.21
CA PHE A 164 7.48 -1.26 15.28
C PHE A 164 6.00 -1.03 14.95
N TRP A 165 5.28 -2.09 14.58
CA TRP A 165 3.85 -1.96 14.27
C TRP A 165 3.00 -1.60 15.48
N LYS A 166 3.34 -2.10 16.66
CA LYS A 166 2.68 -1.72 17.93
C LYS A 166 2.87 -0.23 18.21
N ASP A 167 4.11 0.27 18.09
CA ASP A 167 4.43 1.68 18.31
C ASP A 167 3.71 2.58 17.29
N LEU A 168 3.70 2.18 16.01
CA LEU A 168 3.03 2.91 14.96
C LEU A 168 1.50 2.91 15.13
N ALA A 169 0.92 1.79 15.58
CA ALA A 169 -0.48 1.70 15.90
C ALA A 169 -0.90 2.63 17.06
N ILE A 170 -0.05 2.80 18.08
CA ILE A 170 -0.30 3.78 19.15
C ILE A 170 -0.45 5.19 18.57
N GLU A 171 0.39 5.56 17.61
CA GLU A 171 0.41 6.88 16.99
C GLU A 171 -0.78 7.12 16.03
N LEU A 172 -1.32 6.06 15.42
CA LEU A 172 -2.26 6.20 14.29
C LEU A 172 -3.67 5.67 14.55
N LYS A 173 -3.92 4.89 15.61
CA LYS A 173 -5.20 4.22 15.87
C LYS A 173 -6.41 5.16 15.85
N ASP A 174 -6.24 6.39 16.33
CA ASP A 174 -7.30 7.37 16.42
C ASP A 174 -7.38 8.30 15.18
N HIS A 175 -6.47 8.12 14.21
CA HIS A 175 -6.47 8.97 13.03
C HIS A 175 -7.61 8.61 12.07
N PRO A 176 -8.52 9.56 11.74
CA PRO A 176 -9.75 9.24 11.03
C PRO A 176 -9.55 8.90 9.54
N ALA A 177 -8.43 9.30 8.94
CA ALA A 177 -8.10 8.91 7.56
C ALA A 177 -7.67 7.44 7.48
N VAL A 178 -7.04 6.87 8.52
CA VAL A 178 -6.47 5.53 8.50
C VAL A 178 -7.56 4.48 8.64
N VAL A 179 -7.71 3.64 7.62
CA VAL A 179 -8.69 2.57 7.54
C VAL A 179 -8.07 1.18 7.40
N GLY A 180 -6.76 1.06 7.45
CA GLY A 180 -6.07 -0.23 7.42
C GLY A 180 -4.56 -0.11 7.60
N TYR A 181 -3.97 -1.16 8.18
CA TYR A 181 -2.54 -1.42 8.24
C TYR A 181 -2.22 -2.63 7.38
N ASN A 182 -1.56 -2.44 6.25
CA ASN A 182 -0.97 -3.51 5.47
C ASN A 182 0.45 -3.76 6.00
N ILE A 183 0.64 -4.91 6.62
CA ILE A 183 1.78 -5.18 7.50
C ILE A 183 3.12 -5.11 6.79
N ILE A 184 3.19 -5.64 5.58
CA ILE A 184 4.39 -5.63 4.75
C ILE A 184 3.97 -5.77 3.30
N ASN A 185 4.56 -4.96 2.43
CA ASN A 185 4.38 -5.06 1.00
C ASN A 185 5.12 -6.28 0.44
N GLU A 186 4.40 -7.13 -0.30
CA GLU A 186 4.99 -8.21 -1.10
C GLU A 186 5.97 -9.12 -0.34
N PRO A 187 5.55 -9.74 0.77
CA PRO A 187 6.42 -10.65 1.53
C PRO A 187 6.89 -11.82 0.66
N HIS A 188 8.17 -12.18 0.80
CA HIS A 188 8.79 -13.18 -0.04
C HIS A 188 9.78 -14.08 0.72
N PRO A 189 9.33 -14.75 1.81
CA PRO A 189 10.18 -15.68 2.57
C PRO A 189 10.73 -16.83 1.70
N GLU A 190 10.13 -17.04 0.53
CA GLU A 190 10.55 -18.02 -0.48
C GLU A 190 11.91 -17.71 -1.12
N THR A 191 12.35 -16.46 -1.07
CA THR A 191 13.63 -16.04 -1.66
C THR A 191 14.80 -16.20 -0.72
N VAL A 192 14.55 -16.52 0.55
CA VAL A 192 15.58 -16.73 1.57
C VAL A 192 16.59 -17.77 1.12
N LYS A 193 17.87 -17.39 1.14
CA LYS A 193 18.96 -18.20 0.60
C LYS A 193 19.04 -19.60 1.20
N SER A 194 18.82 -19.73 2.50
CA SER A 194 18.87 -21.01 3.24
C SER A 194 17.72 -21.97 2.91
N ASN A 195 16.58 -21.44 2.43
CA ASN A 195 15.35 -22.20 2.16
C ASN A 195 14.70 -21.81 0.82
N ARG A 196 15.49 -21.39 -0.15
CA ARG A 196 15.01 -20.84 -1.39
C ARG A 196 14.08 -21.79 -2.14
N TYR A 197 12.94 -21.26 -2.56
CA TYR A 197 12.02 -21.87 -3.50
C TYR A 197 12.21 -21.23 -4.88
N ASN A 198 12.54 -22.04 -5.88
CA ASN A 198 12.88 -21.55 -7.23
C ASN A 198 11.80 -21.84 -8.27
N ASP A 199 10.89 -22.78 -7.99
CA ASP A 199 9.97 -23.31 -8.99
C ASP A 199 8.59 -22.66 -8.86
N PHE A 200 8.51 -21.40 -9.27
CA PHE A 200 7.24 -20.65 -9.21
C PHE A 200 6.12 -21.44 -9.90
N TRP A 201 4.96 -21.52 -9.19
CA TRP A 201 3.72 -22.12 -9.67
C TRP A 201 3.70 -23.64 -9.80
N THR A 202 4.65 -24.34 -9.20
CA THR A 202 4.68 -25.80 -9.16
C THR A 202 4.08 -26.36 -7.86
N GLU A 203 3.68 -27.62 -7.87
CA GLU A 203 3.18 -28.30 -6.66
C GLU A 203 4.27 -28.49 -5.58
N ASP A 204 5.53 -28.29 -5.93
CA ASP A 204 6.65 -28.40 -4.98
C ASP A 204 6.65 -27.29 -3.94
N TYR A 205 5.93 -26.17 -4.15
CA TYR A 205 5.69 -25.17 -3.12
C TYR A 205 5.06 -25.77 -1.86
N LYS A 206 4.17 -26.75 -2.01
CA LYS A 206 3.57 -27.44 -0.87
C LYS A 206 4.64 -28.13 -0.01
N LYS A 207 5.66 -28.72 -0.64
CA LYS A 207 6.77 -29.36 0.07
C LYS A 207 7.66 -28.33 0.74
N TRP A 208 7.95 -27.21 0.04
CA TRP A 208 8.68 -26.09 0.61
C TRP A 208 7.95 -25.52 1.83
N TYR A 209 6.66 -25.22 1.70
CA TYR A 209 5.86 -24.68 2.79
C TYR A 209 5.87 -25.60 4.02
N ALA A 210 5.76 -26.89 3.84
CA ALA A 210 5.82 -27.88 4.93
C ALA A 210 7.16 -27.87 5.69
N LYS A 211 8.26 -27.44 5.05
CA LYS A 211 9.57 -27.29 5.73
C LYS A 211 9.65 -26.04 6.58
N VAL A 212 9.03 -24.95 6.14
CA VAL A 212 9.13 -23.65 6.81
C VAL A 212 8.00 -23.40 7.80
N GLU A 213 6.94 -24.18 7.76
CA GLU A 213 5.80 -24.08 8.68
C GLU A 213 6.26 -24.13 10.15
N GLY A 214 5.89 -23.12 10.94
CA GLY A 214 6.30 -22.98 12.34
C GLY A 214 7.69 -22.42 12.57
N THR A 215 8.53 -22.25 11.53
CA THR A 215 9.85 -21.61 11.63
C THR A 215 9.73 -20.08 11.53
N THR A 216 10.86 -19.37 11.51
CA THR A 216 10.91 -17.92 11.23
C THR A 216 10.48 -17.57 9.81
N ALA A 217 10.65 -18.48 8.83
CA ALA A 217 10.21 -18.30 7.46
C ALA A 217 8.71 -18.58 7.24
N ASP A 218 7.96 -18.94 8.29
CA ASP A 218 6.50 -19.10 8.21
C ASP A 218 5.79 -17.73 8.27
N LEU A 219 5.36 -17.26 7.11
CA LEU A 219 4.64 -16.00 6.98
C LEU A 219 3.39 -15.92 7.88
N ASN A 220 2.66 -17.03 8.04
CA ASN A 220 1.45 -17.07 8.87
C ASN A 220 1.78 -16.90 10.37
N LYS A 221 2.90 -17.50 10.83
CA LYS A 221 3.40 -17.31 12.21
C LYS A 221 3.80 -15.85 12.44
N PHE A 222 4.52 -15.25 11.50
CA PHE A 222 4.90 -13.84 11.55
C PHE A 222 3.67 -12.94 11.64
N TYR A 223 2.68 -13.12 10.76
CA TYR A 223 1.45 -12.34 10.77
C TYR A 223 0.69 -12.45 12.09
N GLN A 224 0.54 -13.66 12.63
CA GLN A 224 -0.15 -13.83 13.92
C GLN A 224 0.59 -13.09 15.05
N LYS A 225 1.93 -13.07 15.03
CA LYS A 225 2.75 -12.33 16.01
C LYS A 225 2.49 -10.82 15.91
N VAL A 226 2.58 -10.24 14.72
CA VAL A 226 2.38 -8.79 14.49
C VAL A 226 0.93 -8.38 14.82
N VAL A 227 -0.05 -9.14 14.34
CA VAL A 227 -1.47 -8.89 14.66
C VAL A 227 -1.70 -8.89 16.16
N THR A 228 -1.15 -9.85 16.90
CA THR A 228 -1.28 -9.92 18.37
C THR A 228 -0.71 -8.66 19.01
N SER A 229 0.48 -8.20 18.60
CA SER A 229 1.13 -7.00 19.13
C SER A 229 0.32 -5.72 18.85
N ILE A 230 -0.20 -5.57 17.65
CA ILE A 230 -1.08 -4.42 17.30
C ILE A 230 -2.33 -4.44 18.18
N ARG A 231 -2.97 -5.60 18.36
CA ARG A 231 -4.23 -5.74 19.11
C ARG A 231 -4.09 -5.48 20.62
N GLU A 232 -2.88 -5.42 21.15
CA GLU A 232 -2.66 -4.94 22.51
C GLU A 232 -3.03 -3.45 22.67
N VAL A 233 -2.85 -2.64 21.61
CA VAL A 233 -3.00 -1.18 21.66
C VAL A 233 -4.08 -0.62 20.73
N ASP A 234 -4.42 -1.33 19.67
CA ASP A 234 -5.44 -0.94 18.68
C ASP A 234 -6.38 -2.11 18.39
N LYS A 235 -7.62 -2.00 18.88
CA LYS A 235 -8.66 -3.02 18.70
C LYS A 235 -9.52 -2.79 17.45
N GLU A 236 -9.39 -1.63 16.80
CA GLU A 236 -10.36 -1.16 15.81
C GLU A 236 -9.85 -1.11 14.38
N THR A 237 -8.59 -0.70 14.17
CA THR A 237 -8.07 -0.54 12.81
C THR A 237 -7.94 -1.89 12.10
N PRO A 238 -8.53 -2.05 10.90
CA PRO A 238 -8.36 -3.25 10.09
C PRO A 238 -6.89 -3.54 9.77
N ILE A 239 -6.53 -4.83 9.74
CA ILE A 239 -5.19 -5.27 9.37
C ILE A 239 -5.30 -6.01 8.03
N ILE A 240 -4.38 -5.75 7.12
CA ILE A 240 -4.37 -6.31 5.77
C ILE A 240 -3.11 -7.16 5.61
N LEU A 241 -3.28 -8.38 5.13
CA LEU A 241 -2.24 -9.39 5.04
C LEU A 241 -2.08 -9.88 3.60
N ASP A 242 -0.92 -9.63 3.03
CA ASP A 242 -0.54 -10.08 1.69
C ASP A 242 -0.23 -11.59 1.67
N SER A 243 -0.50 -12.24 0.55
CA SER A 243 0.01 -13.60 0.32
C SER A 243 1.53 -13.61 0.11
N GLY A 244 2.16 -14.77 0.25
CA GLY A 244 3.58 -14.95 -0.05
C GLY A 244 3.90 -14.83 -1.54
N LEU A 245 5.16 -15.09 -1.93
CA LEU A 245 5.64 -14.96 -3.31
C LEU A 245 5.28 -13.61 -3.92
N TYR A 246 5.66 -12.51 -3.26
CA TYR A 246 5.33 -11.14 -3.72
C TYR A 246 3.82 -10.89 -3.86
N ALA A 247 3.05 -11.35 -2.87
CA ALA A 247 1.58 -11.22 -2.83
C ALA A 247 0.84 -11.89 -4.02
N THR A 248 1.43 -12.90 -4.65
CA THR A 248 0.81 -13.54 -5.82
C THR A 248 -0.50 -14.25 -5.47
N PRO A 249 -1.53 -14.22 -6.35
CA PRO A 249 -2.76 -15.01 -6.20
C PRO A 249 -2.50 -16.50 -6.03
N TRP A 250 -1.43 -17.01 -6.64
CA TRP A 250 -1.09 -18.42 -6.59
C TRP A 250 -0.72 -18.90 -5.18
N ALA A 251 0.03 -18.09 -4.41
CA ALA A 251 0.42 -18.40 -3.03
C ALA A 251 -0.72 -18.19 -2.02
N PHE A 252 -1.80 -17.53 -2.41
CA PHE A 252 -2.91 -17.18 -1.53
C PHE A 252 -3.51 -18.41 -0.81
N LYS A 253 -3.52 -19.56 -1.46
CA LYS A 253 -4.00 -20.82 -0.88
C LYS A 253 -3.23 -21.28 0.36
N TYR A 254 -2.05 -20.74 0.62
CA TYR A 254 -1.19 -21.07 1.76
C TYR A 254 -1.32 -20.07 2.92
N LEU A 255 -2.04 -18.97 2.74
CA LEU A 255 -2.42 -18.12 3.87
C LEU A 255 -3.31 -18.89 4.84
N LYS A 256 -3.14 -18.63 6.12
CA LYS A 256 -4.04 -19.10 7.18
C LYS A 256 -4.75 -17.90 7.79
N PRO A 257 -6.06 -17.96 8.00
CA PRO A 257 -6.76 -16.92 8.73
C PRO A 257 -6.14 -16.74 10.12
N VAL A 258 -5.79 -15.49 10.45
CA VAL A 258 -5.32 -15.14 11.79
C VAL A 258 -6.49 -15.10 12.77
N LYS A 259 -6.19 -15.21 14.07
CA LYS A 259 -7.19 -15.10 15.14
C LYS A 259 -7.57 -13.63 15.39
N ASP A 260 -8.21 -13.02 14.39
CA ASP A 260 -8.66 -11.64 14.41
C ASP A 260 -9.86 -11.46 13.46
N ASN A 261 -10.90 -10.76 13.91
CA ASN A 261 -12.12 -10.58 13.12
C ASN A 261 -12.12 -9.28 12.27
N LYS A 262 -11.09 -8.46 12.37
CA LYS A 262 -10.91 -7.21 11.61
C LYS A 262 -9.72 -7.30 10.66
N THR A 263 -9.50 -8.49 10.10
CA THR A 263 -8.43 -8.75 9.13
C THR A 263 -8.99 -8.89 7.72
N LEU A 264 -8.32 -8.28 6.75
CA LEU A 264 -8.52 -8.47 5.32
C LEU A 264 -7.30 -9.20 4.75
N TYR A 265 -7.48 -9.85 3.61
CA TYR A 265 -6.44 -10.62 2.94
C TYR A 265 -6.24 -10.10 1.53
N ALA A 266 -5.00 -9.85 1.17
CA ALA A 266 -4.68 -9.15 -0.05
C ALA A 266 -3.80 -9.97 -1.01
N PHE A 267 -3.88 -9.61 -2.27
CA PHE A 267 -3.04 -10.13 -3.33
C PHE A 267 -2.71 -9.03 -4.34
N HIS A 268 -1.58 -9.20 -5.05
CA HIS A 268 -1.19 -8.37 -6.18
C HIS A 268 -1.40 -9.14 -7.49
N MET A 269 -1.86 -8.47 -8.52
CA MET A 269 -2.18 -9.09 -9.80
C MET A 269 -1.51 -8.39 -10.96
N TYR A 270 -0.36 -8.91 -11.33
CA TYR A 270 0.42 -8.48 -12.49
C TYR A 270 0.65 -9.61 -13.49
N GLU A 271 0.03 -10.78 -13.24
CA GLU A 271 0.29 -11.95 -14.07
C GLU A 271 -0.44 -11.95 -15.44
N PRO A 272 0.21 -12.43 -16.48
CA PRO A 272 1.58 -12.94 -16.46
C PRO A 272 2.60 -11.77 -16.48
N TYR A 273 3.57 -11.80 -15.58
CA TYR A 273 4.51 -10.70 -15.38
C TYR A 273 5.35 -10.42 -16.64
N GLU A 274 5.65 -11.44 -17.45
CA GLU A 274 6.33 -11.31 -18.73
C GLU A 274 5.56 -10.47 -19.75
N LEU A 275 4.23 -10.41 -19.64
CA LEU A 275 3.39 -9.54 -20.47
C LEU A 275 3.28 -8.14 -19.89
N THR A 276 3.02 -8.05 -18.58
CA THR A 276 2.56 -6.80 -17.94
C THR A 276 3.69 -5.87 -17.57
N SER A 277 4.90 -6.41 -17.35
CA SER A 277 6.07 -5.68 -16.92
C SER A 277 6.74 -4.93 -18.07
N GLN A 278 7.10 -3.67 -17.84
CA GLN A 278 7.91 -2.91 -18.81
C GLN A 278 9.28 -3.55 -19.02
N ARG A 279 9.85 -4.13 -17.96
CA ARG A 279 11.18 -4.72 -18.00
C ARG A 279 11.21 -5.99 -18.84
N GLU A 280 10.23 -6.86 -18.63
CA GLU A 280 10.18 -8.17 -19.27
C GLU A 280 9.61 -8.09 -20.71
N ASN A 281 8.69 -7.17 -20.98
CA ASN A 281 8.06 -7.00 -22.29
C ASN A 281 8.55 -5.73 -23.02
N GLN A 282 9.83 -5.41 -22.91
CA GLN A 282 10.42 -4.20 -23.52
C GLN A 282 10.19 -4.11 -25.03
N ASN A 283 10.29 -5.22 -25.72
CA ASN A 283 10.15 -5.30 -27.18
C ASN A 283 8.69 -5.46 -27.62
N LYS A 284 7.73 -5.46 -26.68
CA LYS A 284 6.31 -5.72 -26.97
C LYS A 284 6.08 -7.05 -27.67
N GLU A 285 6.86 -8.04 -27.27
CA GLU A 285 6.79 -9.41 -27.82
C GLU A 285 5.43 -10.05 -27.50
N TYR A 286 4.88 -9.72 -26.32
CA TYR A 286 3.60 -10.23 -25.87
C TYR A 286 2.50 -9.17 -25.95
N GLN A 287 1.28 -9.64 -26.19
CA GLN A 287 0.07 -8.82 -26.22
C GLN A 287 -1.08 -9.52 -25.48
N TYR A 288 -2.09 -8.75 -25.10
CA TYR A 288 -3.30 -9.31 -24.48
C TYR A 288 -4.56 -9.04 -25.35
N PRO A 289 -5.43 -10.04 -25.57
CA PRO A 289 -5.25 -11.47 -25.26
C PRO A 289 -4.13 -12.09 -26.10
N GLY A 290 -3.45 -13.08 -25.53
CA GLY A 290 -2.34 -13.73 -26.26
C GLY A 290 -1.72 -14.91 -25.52
N ILE A 291 -0.82 -15.56 -26.23
CA ILE A 291 -0.03 -16.67 -25.70
C ILE A 291 1.26 -16.10 -25.13
N VAL A 292 1.53 -16.41 -23.85
CA VAL A 292 2.73 -15.94 -23.14
C VAL A 292 3.48 -17.14 -22.58
N LYS A 293 4.80 -17.13 -22.73
CA LYS A 293 5.68 -18.06 -22.04
C LYS A 293 5.96 -17.50 -20.65
N VAL A 294 5.53 -18.21 -19.63
CA VAL A 294 5.62 -17.77 -18.25
C VAL A 294 6.71 -18.54 -17.52
N GLY A 295 7.75 -17.84 -17.08
CA GLY A 295 8.85 -18.42 -16.32
C GLY A 295 9.40 -19.72 -16.95
N ASP A 296 9.58 -20.73 -16.09
CA ASP A 296 10.11 -22.05 -16.49
C ASP A 296 9.01 -23.05 -16.92
N LEU A 297 7.75 -22.59 -17.12
CA LEU A 297 6.73 -23.49 -17.64
C LEU A 297 7.12 -24.02 -19.02
N GLU A 298 7.02 -25.34 -19.21
CA GLU A 298 7.41 -26.01 -20.45
C GLU A 298 6.65 -25.50 -21.67
N LYS A 299 5.38 -25.11 -21.49
CA LYS A 299 4.49 -24.70 -22.59
C LYS A 299 3.95 -23.30 -22.34
N PRO A 300 3.97 -22.45 -23.40
CA PRO A 300 3.27 -21.16 -23.37
C PRO A 300 1.78 -21.32 -23.05
N VAL A 301 1.22 -20.35 -22.32
CA VAL A 301 -0.17 -20.36 -21.84
C VAL A 301 -0.96 -19.25 -22.52
N MET A 302 -2.22 -19.56 -22.91
CA MET A 302 -3.15 -18.54 -23.39
C MET A 302 -3.66 -17.70 -22.23
N TRP A 303 -3.41 -16.40 -22.32
CA TRP A 303 -3.92 -15.40 -21.39
C TRP A 303 -5.03 -14.59 -22.06
N ASN A 304 -6.21 -14.73 -21.53
CA ASN A 304 -7.43 -14.01 -21.83
C ASN A 304 -8.27 -13.95 -20.56
N LYS A 305 -9.48 -13.40 -20.59
CA LYS A 305 -10.33 -13.31 -19.40
C LYS A 305 -10.48 -14.64 -18.66
N LYS A 306 -10.67 -15.75 -19.40
CA LYS A 306 -10.77 -17.10 -18.84
C LYS A 306 -9.47 -17.54 -18.16
N GLY A 307 -8.32 -17.20 -18.74
CA GLY A 307 -6.99 -17.46 -18.16
C GLY A 307 -6.80 -16.70 -16.85
N LEU A 308 -7.18 -15.43 -16.82
CA LEU A 308 -7.15 -14.60 -15.60
C LEU A 308 -8.08 -15.17 -14.51
N GLU A 309 -9.32 -15.54 -14.86
CA GLU A 309 -10.27 -16.17 -13.93
C GLU A 309 -9.71 -17.47 -13.34
N LYS A 310 -9.08 -18.30 -14.17
CA LYS A 310 -8.43 -19.55 -13.72
C LYS A 310 -7.29 -19.27 -12.75
N PHE A 311 -6.46 -18.27 -13.05
CA PHE A 311 -5.33 -17.89 -12.21
C PHE A 311 -5.77 -17.35 -10.84
N LEU A 312 -6.87 -16.60 -10.81
CA LEU A 312 -7.46 -16.03 -9.59
C LEU A 312 -8.34 -17.01 -8.78
N ASN A 313 -8.66 -18.18 -9.33
CA ASN A 313 -9.52 -19.17 -8.68
C ASN A 313 -9.02 -19.66 -7.30
N PRO A 314 -7.71 -19.83 -7.04
CA PRO A 314 -7.21 -20.21 -5.71
C PRO A 314 -7.71 -19.29 -4.59
N ILE A 315 -7.85 -17.98 -4.83
CA ILE A 315 -8.37 -17.01 -3.87
C ILE A 315 -9.83 -17.34 -3.51
N GLN A 316 -10.66 -17.59 -4.52
CA GLN A 316 -12.07 -17.93 -4.29
C GLN A 316 -12.24 -19.27 -3.55
N GLN A 317 -11.39 -20.25 -3.88
CA GLN A 317 -11.38 -21.54 -3.20
C GLN A 317 -10.98 -21.39 -1.73
N TRP A 318 -9.94 -20.58 -1.47
CA TRP A 318 -9.47 -20.27 -0.12
C TRP A 318 -10.53 -19.55 0.70
N SER A 319 -11.17 -18.51 0.14
CA SER A 319 -12.24 -17.76 0.76
C SER A 319 -13.41 -18.68 1.21
N LYS A 320 -13.86 -19.55 0.32
CA LYS A 320 -14.91 -20.53 0.63
C LYS A 320 -14.48 -21.53 1.70
N LYS A 321 -13.27 -22.09 1.58
CA LYS A 321 -12.72 -23.09 2.52
C LYS A 321 -12.60 -22.53 3.94
N ASN A 322 -12.21 -21.27 4.06
CA ASN A 322 -11.92 -20.63 5.34
C ASN A 322 -13.10 -19.77 5.86
N HIS A 323 -14.25 -19.77 5.16
CA HIS A 323 -15.43 -18.97 5.51
C HIS A 323 -15.11 -17.45 5.62
N VAL A 324 -14.17 -16.97 4.80
CA VAL A 324 -13.82 -15.55 4.72
C VAL A 324 -14.68 -14.91 3.63
N PRO A 325 -15.52 -13.92 3.94
CA PRO A 325 -16.42 -13.32 2.95
C PRO A 325 -15.64 -12.45 1.94
N SER A 326 -16.25 -12.19 0.78
CA SER A 326 -15.64 -11.45 -0.33
C SER A 326 -15.19 -10.02 0.07
N ASN A 327 -15.94 -9.36 0.95
CA ASN A 327 -15.58 -8.04 1.50
C ASN A 327 -14.41 -8.07 2.52
N ARG A 328 -13.67 -9.16 2.57
CA ARG A 328 -12.40 -9.31 3.30
C ARG A 328 -11.25 -9.63 2.34
N ILE A 329 -11.48 -9.55 1.04
CA ILE A 329 -10.49 -9.81 0.01
C ILE A 329 -10.20 -8.53 -0.76
N ILE A 330 -8.92 -8.24 -0.96
CA ILE A 330 -8.46 -7.05 -1.69
C ILE A 330 -7.49 -7.46 -2.80
N ALA A 331 -7.76 -7.05 -4.05
CA ALA A 331 -6.75 -6.92 -5.09
C ALA A 331 -5.99 -5.61 -4.83
N GLU A 332 -4.97 -5.67 -3.98
CA GLU A 332 -4.37 -4.48 -3.38
C GLU A 332 -3.43 -3.75 -4.32
N GLU A 333 -2.82 -4.49 -5.25
CA GLU A 333 -2.16 -3.95 -6.43
C GLU A 333 -2.59 -4.73 -7.66
N PHE A 334 -2.83 -4.03 -8.75
CA PHE A 334 -2.99 -4.65 -10.07
C PHE A 334 -2.72 -3.63 -11.17
N GLY A 335 -2.24 -4.14 -12.29
CA GLY A 335 -1.96 -3.27 -13.41
C GLY A 335 -1.21 -3.96 -14.54
N ILE A 336 -0.93 -3.18 -15.55
CA ILE A 336 -0.14 -3.55 -16.73
C ILE A 336 0.56 -2.30 -17.25
N ASN A 337 1.78 -2.41 -17.74
CA ASN A 337 2.41 -1.26 -18.39
C ASN A 337 1.50 -0.73 -19.48
N ARG A 338 1.17 0.56 -19.41
CA ARG A 338 0.21 1.26 -20.29
C ARG A 338 0.54 1.15 -21.77
N THR A 339 1.80 0.87 -22.14
CA THR A 339 2.24 0.77 -23.54
C THR A 339 2.16 -0.64 -24.11
N VAL A 340 1.79 -1.64 -23.31
CA VAL A 340 1.64 -3.02 -23.76
C VAL A 340 0.42 -3.13 -24.69
N PRO A 341 0.56 -3.78 -25.85
CA PRO A 341 -0.58 -4.03 -26.72
C PRO A 341 -1.68 -4.82 -26.01
N GLY A 342 -2.90 -4.27 -25.99
CA GLY A 342 -4.04 -4.89 -25.28
C GLY A 342 -4.17 -4.51 -23.81
N ALA A 343 -3.38 -3.57 -23.29
CA ALA A 343 -3.46 -3.12 -21.89
C ALA A 343 -4.88 -2.71 -21.47
N THR A 344 -5.59 -2.01 -22.34
CA THR A 344 -7.00 -1.61 -22.09
C THR A 344 -7.91 -2.81 -21.86
N GLN A 345 -7.77 -3.86 -22.68
CA GLN A 345 -8.60 -5.06 -22.54
C GLN A 345 -8.21 -5.87 -21.31
N TYR A 346 -6.92 -5.95 -20.99
CA TYR A 346 -6.42 -6.61 -19.75
C TYR A 346 -7.04 -5.97 -18.51
N MET A 347 -6.96 -4.64 -18.38
CA MET A 347 -7.53 -3.91 -17.24
C MET A 347 -9.05 -4.06 -17.17
N LYS A 348 -9.74 -4.00 -18.31
CA LYS A 348 -11.18 -4.22 -18.39
C LYS A 348 -11.60 -5.61 -17.89
N ASP A 349 -10.86 -6.65 -18.28
CA ASP A 349 -11.13 -8.02 -17.90
C ASP A 349 -10.87 -8.24 -16.40
N LEU A 350 -9.75 -7.74 -15.85
CA LEU A 350 -9.46 -7.82 -14.42
C LEU A 350 -10.52 -7.11 -13.58
N ILE A 351 -10.82 -5.87 -13.89
CA ILE A 351 -11.84 -5.09 -13.16
C ILE A 351 -13.20 -5.80 -13.22
N SER A 352 -13.57 -6.34 -14.38
CA SER A 352 -14.80 -7.13 -14.52
C SER A 352 -14.81 -8.35 -13.58
N ILE A 353 -13.69 -9.06 -13.46
CA ILE A 353 -13.56 -10.21 -12.56
C ILE A 353 -13.68 -9.77 -11.10
N PHE A 354 -12.96 -8.72 -10.69
CA PHE A 354 -13.01 -8.22 -9.31
C PHE A 354 -14.40 -7.69 -8.95
N ASN A 355 -15.11 -7.08 -9.89
CA ASN A 355 -16.49 -6.64 -9.71
C ASN A 355 -17.45 -7.80 -9.54
N GLN A 356 -17.32 -8.87 -10.33
CA GLN A 356 -18.13 -10.09 -10.19
C GLN A 356 -17.87 -10.83 -8.88
N LYS A 357 -16.67 -10.72 -8.31
CA LYS A 357 -16.30 -11.34 -7.03
C LYS A 357 -16.56 -10.45 -5.84
N GLU A 358 -16.94 -9.18 -6.05
CA GLU A 358 -17.13 -8.17 -5.01
C GLU A 358 -15.88 -7.96 -4.15
N TRP A 359 -14.68 -8.17 -4.71
CA TRP A 359 -13.43 -7.89 -4.05
C TRP A 359 -13.13 -6.40 -4.06
N HIS A 360 -12.58 -5.88 -2.98
CA HIS A 360 -11.96 -4.55 -2.99
C HIS A 360 -10.80 -4.52 -3.97
N GLN A 361 -10.47 -3.33 -4.46
CA GLN A 361 -9.40 -3.21 -5.44
C GLN A 361 -8.67 -1.88 -5.34
N SER A 362 -7.38 -1.88 -5.65
CA SER A 362 -6.50 -0.72 -5.65
C SER A 362 -5.53 -0.84 -6.83
N PHE A 363 -5.77 -0.07 -7.89
CA PHE A 363 -4.90 -0.14 -9.06
C PHE A 363 -3.52 0.49 -8.81
N TYR A 364 -2.49 -0.02 -9.45
CA TYR A 364 -1.16 0.59 -9.45
C TYR A 364 -0.95 1.31 -10.80
N ALA A 365 -0.79 2.66 -10.89
CA ALA A 365 -0.93 3.59 -9.77
C ALA A 365 -1.46 4.94 -10.29
N PHE A 366 -1.90 5.80 -9.38
CA PHE A 366 -2.34 7.15 -9.72
C PHE A 366 -1.18 8.13 -9.53
N ARG A 367 -0.73 8.75 -10.65
CA ARG A 367 0.32 9.79 -10.66
C ARG A 367 1.65 9.34 -10.04
N GLU A 368 2.01 8.10 -10.29
CA GLU A 368 3.29 7.54 -9.88
C GLU A 368 4.45 8.29 -10.57
N ASP A 369 5.47 8.66 -9.81
CA ASP A 369 6.61 9.44 -10.27
C ASP A 369 7.79 8.58 -10.75
N THR A 370 7.94 7.37 -10.22
CA THR A 370 9.05 6.46 -10.53
C THR A 370 8.70 5.53 -11.69
N TRP A 371 7.48 4.95 -11.68
CA TRP A 371 7.01 3.96 -12.64
C TRP A 371 5.98 4.56 -13.61
N THR A 372 6.40 5.52 -14.44
CA THR A 372 5.50 6.21 -15.39
C THR A 372 4.76 5.29 -16.36
N GLY A 373 5.27 4.06 -16.57
CA GLY A 373 4.56 3.00 -17.29
C GLY A 373 3.25 2.57 -16.65
N MET A 374 3.07 2.85 -15.36
CA MET A 374 1.86 2.53 -14.60
C MET A 374 0.95 3.75 -14.38
N ASN A 375 1.32 4.92 -14.89
CA ASN A 375 0.48 6.12 -14.83
C ASN A 375 -0.45 6.20 -16.06
N TYR A 376 -1.67 5.75 -15.90
CA TYR A 376 -2.63 5.57 -16.98
C TYR A 376 -3.20 6.86 -17.57
N GLU A 377 -3.12 7.98 -16.83
CA GLU A 377 -3.48 9.31 -17.35
C GLU A 377 -2.55 9.78 -18.49
N LEU A 378 -1.37 9.14 -18.65
CA LEU A 378 -0.39 9.50 -19.70
C LEU A 378 -0.68 8.86 -21.07
N GLY A 379 -1.77 8.08 -21.19
CA GLY A 379 -2.13 7.39 -22.43
C GLY A 379 -1.24 6.18 -22.72
N THR A 380 -1.49 5.50 -23.85
CA THR A 380 -0.82 4.24 -24.23
C THR A 380 0.42 4.42 -25.12
N GLY A 381 0.76 5.67 -25.46
CA GLY A 381 1.88 6.03 -26.32
C GLY A 381 3.06 6.66 -25.56
N LYS A 382 3.89 7.40 -26.33
CA LYS A 382 4.96 8.21 -25.75
C LYS A 382 4.38 9.31 -24.86
N ILE A 383 5.07 9.60 -23.76
CA ILE A 383 4.69 10.70 -22.86
C ILE A 383 4.88 12.01 -23.61
N LYS A 384 3.85 12.85 -23.54
CA LYS A 384 3.92 14.25 -23.99
C LYS A 384 4.27 15.11 -22.80
N TRP A 385 5.09 16.12 -23.02
CA TRP A 385 5.57 17.04 -22.00
C TRP A 385 5.14 18.46 -22.33
N ASP A 386 4.78 19.24 -21.34
CA ASP A 386 4.51 20.67 -21.50
C ASP A 386 5.82 21.49 -21.49
N GLU A 387 5.69 22.80 -21.62
CA GLU A 387 6.82 23.73 -21.66
C GLU A 387 7.59 23.81 -20.34
N GLU A 388 6.95 23.39 -19.22
CA GLU A 388 7.54 23.33 -17.88
C GLU A 388 8.19 21.97 -17.59
N GLY A 389 8.16 21.04 -18.54
CA GLY A 389 8.70 19.68 -18.38
C GLY A 389 7.81 18.77 -17.52
N LYS A 390 6.51 19.09 -17.40
CA LYS A 390 5.53 18.24 -16.74
C LYS A 390 4.84 17.29 -17.71
N PRO A 391 4.55 16.05 -17.33
CA PRO A 391 3.85 15.13 -18.21
C PRO A 391 2.39 15.57 -18.44
N ILE A 392 2.00 15.66 -19.69
CA ILE A 392 0.64 16.03 -20.08
C ILE A 392 -0.28 14.82 -19.91
N ARG A 393 -1.28 14.96 -19.05
CA ARG A 393 -2.36 13.98 -18.88
C ARG A 393 -3.36 14.13 -20.01
N GLN A 394 -3.90 13.02 -20.47
CA GLN A 394 -4.83 13.01 -21.60
C GLN A 394 -5.92 11.95 -21.42
N GLU A 395 -7.10 12.27 -21.90
CA GLU A 395 -8.17 11.28 -22.03
C GLU A 395 -7.71 10.16 -22.96
N ASN A 396 -7.93 8.92 -22.54
CA ASN A 396 -7.55 7.75 -23.31
C ASN A 396 -8.36 6.52 -22.88
N PRO A 397 -8.54 5.53 -23.79
CA PRO A 397 -9.39 4.36 -23.49
C PRO A 397 -8.97 3.53 -22.29
N LEU A 398 -7.68 3.51 -21.94
CA LEU A 398 -7.18 2.77 -20.79
C LEU A 398 -7.56 3.47 -19.48
N TRP A 399 -7.38 4.79 -19.40
CA TRP A 399 -7.83 5.59 -18.27
C TRP A 399 -9.36 5.61 -18.15
N ASP A 400 -10.10 5.58 -19.27
CA ASP A 400 -11.55 5.51 -19.27
C ASP A 400 -12.08 4.23 -18.60
N VAL A 401 -11.41 3.11 -18.78
CA VAL A 401 -11.77 1.85 -18.10
C VAL A 401 -11.74 2.05 -16.58
N LEU A 402 -10.68 2.65 -16.06
CA LEU A 402 -10.54 2.93 -14.63
C LEU A 402 -11.56 3.97 -14.14
N LYS A 403 -11.72 5.09 -14.86
CA LYS A 403 -12.71 6.13 -14.50
C LYS A 403 -14.12 5.58 -14.41
N ASN A 404 -14.53 4.76 -15.39
CA ASN A 404 -15.86 4.17 -15.41
C ASN A 404 -16.10 3.24 -14.22
N ASP A 405 -15.10 2.48 -13.83
CA ASP A 405 -15.20 1.64 -12.63
C ASP A 405 -15.25 2.47 -11.33
N LEU A 406 -14.37 3.46 -11.19
CA LEU A 406 -14.34 4.37 -10.05
C LEU A 406 -15.65 5.15 -9.88
N GLN A 407 -16.40 5.41 -10.95
CA GLN A 407 -17.71 6.08 -10.92
C GLN A 407 -18.88 5.13 -10.65
N SER A 408 -18.71 3.83 -10.83
CA SER A 408 -19.81 2.86 -10.82
C SER A 408 -20.51 2.71 -9.47
N HIS A 409 -19.88 3.11 -8.37
CA HIS A 409 -20.47 3.04 -7.02
C HIS A 409 -21.46 4.18 -6.71
N LYS A 410 -21.59 5.18 -7.59
CA LYS A 410 -22.53 6.31 -7.42
C LYS A 410 -23.89 6.03 -8.04
N LYS A 411 -24.03 4.92 -8.76
CA LYS A 411 -25.28 4.46 -9.35
C LYS A 411 -25.94 3.41 -8.48
#